data_aa5ae6ef0dbc8a7e63e710d86e4c055e
#
_entry.id   aa5ae6ef0dbc8a7e63e710d86e4c055e
#
_cell.length_a   1.000
_cell.length_b   1.000
_cell.length_c   1.000
_cell.angle_alpha   90.00
_cell.angle_beta   90.00
_cell.angle_gamma   90.00
#
_symmetry.space_group_name_H-M   'P 1'
#
loop_
_entity.id
_entity.type
_entity.pdbx_description
1 polymer ?
#
loop_
_entity_poly.entity_id
_entity_poly.type
_entity_poly.pdbx_seq_one_letter_code
_entity_poly.pdbx_strand_id
1 'polypeptide(L)'
;RQDFFTVSANFLRALDYTYIDDISLDLSDFTDGDKVSAYAQHPTQVMVCIGAVQGDDTGSLNPAKQIVSQEALVIFNRIIDFYADWERDPVAPSLPEPEPEPEPERFLGEEVAEYALQFVGCDYVWGTRGPDTFDCSGLVYYVYKHFGYTVEPSSRNQWSTLSQTVKKADLLPGDVVFFSDNGKASGIYHVGIYIGDNKIVHAANSRKGVITTDLSVNYYVENYYGAKRVIE
;
A
#
# COMPACT_ATOMS: atom_id res chain seq x y z
N ARG A 1 -13.89 -35.56 -3.14
CA ARG A 1 -13.02 -34.69 -3.93
C ARG A 1 -11.57 -34.82 -3.51
N GLN A 2 -11.28 -34.75 -2.22
CA GLN A 2 -9.89 -34.83 -1.73
C GLN A 2 -9.17 -36.14 -2.13
N ASP A 3 -9.88 -37.26 -2.22
CA ASP A 3 -9.28 -38.54 -2.71
C ASP A 3 -8.90 -38.44 -4.17
N PHE A 4 -9.72 -37.76 -4.98
CA PHE A 4 -9.42 -37.50 -6.38
C PHE A 4 -8.18 -36.60 -6.53
N PHE A 5 -8.05 -35.57 -5.69
CA PHE A 5 -6.86 -34.72 -5.67
C PHE A 5 -5.61 -35.49 -5.32
N THR A 6 -5.72 -36.42 -4.34
CA THR A 6 -4.61 -37.31 -3.97
C THR A 6 -4.18 -38.22 -5.11
N VAL A 7 -5.14 -38.85 -5.82
CA VAL A 7 -4.84 -39.67 -6.99
C VAL A 7 -4.22 -38.85 -8.11
N SER A 8 -4.72 -37.62 -8.35
CA SER A 8 -4.22 -36.74 -9.40
C SER A 8 -2.80 -36.25 -9.12
N ALA A 9 -2.47 -35.89 -7.88
CA ALA A 9 -1.11 -35.53 -7.51
C ALA A 9 -0.13 -36.70 -7.64
N ASN A 10 -0.55 -37.91 -7.25
CA ASN A 10 0.25 -39.13 -7.47
C ASN A 10 0.44 -39.46 -8.95
N PHE A 11 -0.54 -39.15 -9.79
CA PHE A 11 -0.40 -39.32 -11.23
C PHE A 11 0.68 -38.39 -11.80
N LEU A 12 0.69 -37.08 -11.40
CA LEU A 12 1.75 -36.17 -11.80
C LEU A 12 3.13 -36.63 -11.34
N ARG A 13 3.24 -37.16 -10.11
CA ARG A 13 4.51 -37.74 -9.61
C ARG A 13 4.96 -38.95 -10.45
N ALA A 14 4.02 -39.76 -10.90
CA ALA A 14 4.32 -40.90 -11.78
C ALA A 14 4.78 -40.49 -13.19
N LEU A 15 4.52 -39.23 -13.59
CA LEU A 15 5.01 -38.64 -14.82
C LEU A 15 6.34 -37.85 -14.62
N ASP A 16 7.08 -38.14 -13.55
CA ASP A 16 8.35 -37.50 -13.17
C ASP A 16 8.25 -35.99 -12.90
N TYR A 17 7.03 -35.48 -12.66
CA TYR A 17 6.84 -34.08 -12.22
C TYR A 17 7.19 -33.98 -10.74
N THR A 18 8.47 -33.80 -10.43
CA THR A 18 9.00 -33.84 -9.05
C THR A 18 8.87 -32.52 -8.30
N TYR A 19 8.64 -31.41 -9.00
CA TYR A 19 8.45 -30.08 -8.37
C TYR A 19 7.25 -30.02 -7.43
N ILE A 20 6.32 -30.96 -7.53
CA ILE A 20 5.16 -31.02 -6.61
C ILE A 20 5.57 -31.26 -5.16
N ASP A 21 6.74 -31.86 -4.91
CA ASP A 21 7.19 -32.18 -3.56
C ASP A 21 7.62 -30.92 -2.78
N ASP A 22 7.95 -29.83 -3.48
CA ASP A 22 8.37 -28.56 -2.91
C ASP A 22 7.19 -27.56 -2.73
N ILE A 23 5.99 -27.93 -3.20
CA ILE A 23 4.80 -27.06 -3.09
C ILE A 23 4.33 -27.00 -1.63
N SER A 24 4.28 -25.80 -1.09
CA SER A 24 3.68 -25.49 0.21
C SER A 24 2.80 -24.27 0.07
N LEU A 25 1.49 -24.44 0.04
CA LEU A 25 0.49 -23.39 -0.05
C LEU A 25 -0.38 -23.41 1.20
N ASP A 26 -0.71 -22.26 1.75
CA ASP A 26 -1.69 -22.16 2.83
C ASP A 26 -3.11 -22.31 2.25
N LEU A 27 -3.88 -23.24 2.80
CA LEU A 27 -5.28 -23.44 2.41
C LEU A 27 -6.25 -22.62 3.25
N SER A 28 -5.76 -21.73 4.11
CA SER A 28 -6.60 -20.86 4.96
C SER A 28 -7.42 -19.84 4.17
N ASP A 29 -7.01 -19.53 2.93
CA ASP A 29 -7.77 -18.68 2.01
C ASP A 29 -9.10 -19.31 1.56
N PHE A 30 -9.24 -20.61 1.74
CA PHE A 30 -10.48 -21.32 1.46
C PHE A 30 -11.32 -21.48 2.72
N THR A 31 -12.63 -21.21 2.63
CA THR A 31 -13.56 -21.22 3.77
C THR A 31 -13.67 -22.58 4.49
N ASP A 32 -13.14 -23.63 3.89
CA ASP A 32 -13.14 -25.00 4.40
C ASP A 32 -11.79 -25.72 4.21
N GLY A 33 -10.70 -24.94 4.07
CA GLY A 33 -9.34 -25.48 3.91
C GLY A 33 -8.90 -26.32 5.12
N ASP A 34 -9.37 -25.94 6.33
CA ASP A 34 -9.16 -26.68 7.57
C ASP A 34 -9.83 -28.07 7.62
N LYS A 35 -10.84 -28.30 6.75
CA LYS A 35 -11.57 -29.57 6.65
C LYS A 35 -10.90 -30.56 5.71
N VAL A 36 -9.83 -30.19 5.03
CA VAL A 36 -9.04 -31.12 4.22
C VAL A 36 -8.29 -32.05 5.14
N SER A 37 -8.50 -33.35 4.94
CA SER A 37 -7.84 -34.39 5.76
C SER A 37 -6.32 -34.34 5.60
N ALA A 38 -5.58 -34.65 6.67
CA ALA A 38 -4.12 -34.52 6.73
C ALA A 38 -3.39 -35.22 5.54
N TYR A 39 -3.86 -36.38 5.09
CA TYR A 39 -3.28 -37.11 3.95
C TYR A 39 -3.52 -36.38 2.61
N ALA A 40 -4.53 -35.56 2.52
CA ALA A 40 -4.94 -34.87 1.30
C ALA A 40 -4.50 -33.38 1.26
N GLN A 41 -3.92 -32.87 2.35
CA GLN A 41 -3.51 -31.45 2.39
C GLN A 41 -2.51 -31.11 1.28
N HIS A 42 -1.36 -31.77 1.27
CA HIS A 42 -0.36 -31.53 0.23
C HIS A 42 -0.89 -31.81 -1.20
N PRO A 43 -1.59 -32.94 -1.49
CA PRO A 43 -2.24 -33.12 -2.77
C PRO A 43 -3.21 -31.99 -3.17
N THR A 44 -3.97 -31.46 -2.23
CA THR A 44 -4.89 -30.33 -2.48
C THR A 44 -4.12 -29.05 -2.79
N GLN A 45 -3.05 -28.76 -2.05
CA GLN A 45 -2.15 -27.64 -2.32
C GLN A 45 -1.58 -27.71 -3.74
N VAL A 46 -1.12 -28.90 -4.16
CA VAL A 46 -0.66 -29.14 -5.53
C VAL A 46 -1.74 -28.79 -6.55
N MET A 47 -2.97 -29.32 -6.38
CA MET A 47 -4.08 -29.08 -7.31
C MET A 47 -4.48 -27.62 -7.40
N VAL A 48 -4.40 -26.89 -6.31
CA VAL A 48 -4.65 -25.43 -6.29
C VAL A 48 -3.50 -24.69 -6.98
N CYS A 49 -2.26 -25.03 -6.64
CA CYS A 49 -1.07 -24.37 -7.19
C CYS A 49 -0.98 -24.49 -8.73
N ILE A 50 -1.27 -25.65 -9.29
CA ILE A 50 -1.29 -25.86 -10.76
C ILE A 50 -2.58 -25.32 -11.42
N GLY A 51 -3.48 -24.66 -10.67
CA GLY A 51 -4.73 -24.10 -11.21
C GLY A 51 -5.80 -25.13 -11.57
N ALA A 52 -5.58 -26.41 -11.26
CA ALA A 52 -6.57 -27.47 -11.53
C ALA A 52 -7.84 -27.35 -10.68
N VAL A 53 -7.69 -26.79 -9.46
CA VAL A 53 -8.78 -26.53 -8.50
C VAL A 53 -8.71 -25.08 -8.04
N GLN A 54 -9.85 -24.38 -8.04
CA GLN A 54 -9.95 -22.95 -7.70
C GLN A 54 -11.00 -22.66 -6.62
N GLY A 55 -11.61 -23.68 -6.00
CA GLY A 55 -12.77 -23.48 -5.13
C GLY A 55 -14.06 -23.21 -5.92
N ASP A 56 -15.14 -22.99 -5.20
CA ASP A 56 -16.43 -22.60 -5.76
C ASP A 56 -16.73 -21.09 -5.52
N ASP A 57 -17.88 -20.61 -5.94
CA ASP A 57 -18.31 -19.21 -5.81
C ASP A 57 -18.36 -18.71 -4.34
N THR A 58 -18.27 -19.61 -3.37
CA THR A 58 -18.21 -19.30 -1.93
C THR A 58 -16.78 -19.39 -1.37
N GLY A 59 -15.78 -19.62 -2.22
CA GLY A 59 -14.41 -19.85 -1.81
C GLY A 59 -14.18 -21.19 -1.11
N SER A 60 -15.03 -22.21 -1.38
CA SER A 60 -14.94 -23.52 -0.72
C SER A 60 -14.35 -24.59 -1.64
N LEU A 61 -13.44 -25.41 -1.10
CA LEU A 61 -12.86 -26.59 -1.77
C LEU A 61 -13.82 -27.78 -1.76
N ASN A 62 -14.71 -27.85 -0.80
CA ASN A 62 -15.65 -28.96 -0.58
C ASN A 62 -14.95 -30.33 -0.50
N PRO A 63 -13.97 -30.54 0.39
CA PRO A 63 -13.09 -31.72 0.36
C PRO A 63 -13.86 -33.03 0.58
N ALA A 64 -14.91 -33.03 1.37
CA ALA A 64 -15.73 -34.20 1.66
C ALA A 64 -16.84 -34.47 0.62
N LYS A 65 -17.07 -33.55 -0.32
CA LYS A 65 -18.10 -33.69 -1.34
C LYS A 65 -17.72 -34.80 -2.34
N GLN A 66 -18.70 -35.60 -2.72
CA GLN A 66 -18.54 -36.57 -3.79
C GLN A 66 -18.29 -35.83 -5.12
N ILE A 67 -17.21 -36.18 -5.82
CA ILE A 67 -16.92 -35.62 -7.13
C ILE A 67 -17.82 -36.27 -8.19
N VAL A 68 -18.39 -35.47 -9.07
CA VAL A 68 -19.15 -35.95 -10.20
C VAL A 68 -18.28 -36.04 -11.45
N SER A 69 -18.64 -36.90 -12.40
CA SER A 69 -17.80 -37.16 -13.59
C SER A 69 -17.43 -35.90 -14.37
N GLN A 70 -18.35 -34.92 -14.46
CA GLN A 70 -18.08 -33.66 -15.14
C GLN A 70 -17.00 -32.82 -14.43
N GLU A 71 -17.09 -32.71 -13.10
CA GLU A 71 -16.05 -32.02 -12.31
C GLU A 71 -14.71 -32.70 -12.43
N ALA A 72 -14.69 -34.05 -12.33
CA ALA A 72 -13.46 -34.82 -12.47
C ALA A 72 -12.81 -34.62 -13.84
N LEU A 73 -13.62 -34.60 -14.91
CA LEU A 73 -13.13 -34.35 -16.27
C LEU A 73 -12.53 -32.95 -16.44
N VAL A 74 -13.17 -31.92 -15.89
CA VAL A 74 -12.64 -30.55 -15.93
C VAL A 74 -11.29 -30.46 -15.22
N ILE A 75 -11.19 -31.03 -14.01
CA ILE A 75 -9.93 -31.02 -13.25
C ILE A 75 -8.86 -31.80 -14.01
N PHE A 76 -9.21 -32.95 -14.56
CA PHE A 76 -8.26 -33.79 -15.29
C PHE A 76 -7.74 -33.11 -16.57
N ASN A 77 -8.60 -32.43 -17.34
CA ASN A 77 -8.17 -31.67 -18.50
C ASN A 77 -7.20 -30.54 -18.11
N ARG A 78 -7.46 -29.81 -17.02
CA ARG A 78 -6.55 -28.77 -16.52
C ARG A 78 -5.20 -29.34 -16.10
N ILE A 79 -5.17 -30.56 -15.52
CA ILE A 79 -3.93 -31.25 -15.18
C ILE A 79 -3.15 -31.62 -16.45
N ILE A 80 -3.84 -32.12 -17.49
CA ILE A 80 -3.20 -32.42 -18.76
C ILE A 80 -2.64 -31.20 -19.44
N ASP A 81 -3.42 -30.13 -19.51
CA ASP A 81 -2.98 -28.86 -20.10
C ASP A 81 -1.75 -28.31 -19.36
N PHE A 82 -1.79 -28.31 -18.04
CA PHE A 82 -0.66 -27.91 -17.20
C PHE A 82 0.58 -28.78 -17.49
N TYR A 83 0.44 -30.10 -17.52
CA TYR A 83 1.55 -31.03 -17.78
C TYR A 83 2.14 -30.84 -19.19
N ALA A 84 1.29 -30.64 -20.18
CA ALA A 84 1.74 -30.39 -21.56
C ALA A 84 2.50 -29.08 -21.72
N ASP A 85 2.13 -28.05 -20.95
CA ASP A 85 2.85 -26.78 -20.93
C ASP A 85 4.18 -26.92 -20.18
N TRP A 86 4.22 -27.65 -19.06
CA TRP A 86 5.45 -27.96 -18.33
C TRP A 86 6.44 -28.80 -19.13
N GLU A 87 5.97 -29.79 -19.91
CA GLU A 87 6.85 -30.63 -20.76
C GLU A 87 7.54 -29.78 -21.85
N ARG A 88 6.90 -28.69 -22.32
CA ARG A 88 7.47 -27.77 -23.30
C ARG A 88 8.49 -26.79 -22.69
N ASP A 89 8.27 -26.37 -21.47
CA ASP A 89 9.12 -25.42 -20.74
C ASP A 89 9.09 -25.77 -19.23
N PRO A 90 9.96 -26.70 -18.77
CA PRO A 90 9.93 -27.22 -17.43
C PRO A 90 10.42 -26.16 -16.41
N VAL A 91 9.58 -25.20 -16.13
CA VAL A 91 9.73 -24.26 -15.03
C VAL A 91 8.85 -24.73 -13.87
N ALA A 92 9.40 -24.71 -12.65
CA ALA A 92 8.58 -24.95 -11.46
C ALA A 92 7.37 -23.99 -11.50
N PRO A 93 6.13 -24.49 -11.22
CA PRO A 93 4.98 -23.58 -11.15
C PRO A 93 5.29 -22.51 -10.14
N SER A 94 5.32 -21.28 -10.59
CA SER A 94 5.28 -20.16 -9.65
C SER A 94 3.97 -20.29 -8.88
N LEU A 95 4.06 -20.27 -7.55
CA LEU A 95 2.88 -19.97 -6.75
C LEU A 95 2.21 -18.74 -7.42
N PRO A 96 0.87 -18.72 -7.63
CA PRO A 96 0.23 -17.48 -8.01
C PRO A 96 0.81 -16.42 -7.06
N GLU A 97 1.44 -15.37 -7.63
CA GLU A 97 1.84 -14.24 -6.79
C GLU A 97 0.61 -13.93 -5.95
N PRO A 98 0.74 -13.86 -4.61
CA PRO A 98 -0.39 -13.43 -3.80
C PRO A 98 -0.90 -12.17 -4.49
N GLU A 99 -2.19 -12.14 -4.83
CA GLU A 99 -2.80 -10.88 -5.27
C GLU A 99 -2.30 -9.86 -4.27
N PRO A 100 -1.68 -8.74 -4.72
CA PRO A 100 -1.13 -7.78 -3.79
C PRO A 100 -2.21 -7.57 -2.74
N GLU A 101 -1.90 -7.91 -1.48
CA GLU A 101 -2.83 -7.67 -0.38
C GLU A 101 -3.35 -6.26 -0.63
N PRO A 102 -4.68 -6.01 -0.60
CA PRO A 102 -5.20 -4.68 -0.82
C PRO A 102 -4.35 -3.80 0.08
N GLU A 103 -3.55 -2.91 -0.53
CA GLU A 103 -2.66 -2.03 0.23
C GLU A 103 -3.53 -1.49 1.35
N PRO A 104 -3.13 -1.61 2.63
CA PRO A 104 -3.95 -1.16 3.74
C PRO A 104 -4.41 0.24 3.35
N GLU A 105 -5.73 0.51 3.39
CA GLU A 105 -6.30 1.79 2.95
C GLU A 105 -5.45 2.89 3.58
N ARG A 106 -4.47 3.37 2.81
CA ARG A 106 -3.52 4.37 3.29
C ARG A 106 -4.33 5.62 3.51
N PHE A 107 -4.22 6.16 4.69
CA PHE A 107 -4.76 7.47 4.96
C PHE A 107 -4.14 8.46 3.96
N LEU A 108 -4.96 9.12 3.16
CA LEU A 108 -4.50 10.01 2.07
C LEU A 108 -3.49 11.06 2.56
N GLY A 109 -3.53 11.40 3.85
CA GLY A 109 -2.54 12.27 4.49
C GLY A 109 -1.13 11.68 4.53
N GLU A 110 -0.99 10.35 4.60
CA GLU A 110 0.31 9.68 4.52
C GLU A 110 0.87 9.76 3.10
N GLU A 111 0.04 9.59 2.09
CA GLU A 111 0.44 9.76 0.69
C GLU A 111 0.90 11.19 0.40
N VAL A 112 0.19 12.19 0.95
CA VAL A 112 0.58 13.61 0.86
C VAL A 112 1.94 13.84 1.51
N ALA A 113 2.19 13.27 2.69
CA ALA A 113 3.46 13.37 3.39
C ALA A 113 4.60 12.71 2.61
N GLU A 114 4.39 11.51 2.07
CA GLU A 114 5.35 10.80 1.23
C GLU A 114 5.66 11.55 -0.06
N TYR A 115 4.64 12.08 -0.72
CA TYR A 115 4.84 12.89 -1.93
C TYR A 115 5.63 14.16 -1.63
N ALA A 116 5.35 14.84 -0.51
CA ALA A 116 6.08 16.02 -0.09
C ALA A 116 7.57 15.72 0.21
N LEU A 117 7.88 14.54 0.73
CA LEU A 117 9.26 14.09 0.99
C LEU A 117 10.10 13.94 -0.28
N GLN A 118 9.50 13.72 -1.44
CA GLN A 118 10.23 13.59 -2.71
C GLN A 118 10.93 14.90 -3.11
N PHE A 119 10.50 16.05 -2.57
CA PHE A 119 11.09 17.36 -2.85
C PHE A 119 12.21 17.75 -1.88
N VAL A 120 12.56 16.89 -0.93
CA VAL A 120 13.70 17.13 -0.03
C VAL A 120 14.98 17.24 -0.85
N GLY A 121 15.71 18.36 -0.62
CA GLY A 121 16.92 18.71 -1.38
C GLY A 121 16.67 19.69 -2.52
N CYS A 122 15.42 19.99 -2.89
CA CYS A 122 15.14 21.06 -3.85
C CYS A 122 15.52 22.44 -3.25
N ASP A 123 15.91 23.36 -4.12
CA ASP A 123 16.30 24.71 -3.72
C ASP A 123 15.10 25.56 -3.26
N TYR A 124 15.37 26.43 -2.28
CA TYR A 124 14.42 27.45 -1.88
C TYR A 124 14.57 28.71 -2.76
N VAL A 125 13.51 29.09 -3.43
CA VAL A 125 13.41 30.39 -4.15
C VAL A 125 12.10 31.07 -3.77
N TRP A 126 12.17 32.30 -3.31
CA TRP A 126 11.00 33.07 -2.89
C TRP A 126 9.98 33.22 -4.03
N GLY A 127 8.71 32.91 -3.73
CA GLY A 127 7.58 33.06 -4.66
C GLY A 127 7.45 31.91 -5.69
N THR A 128 8.32 30.88 -5.66
CA THR A 128 8.22 29.73 -6.56
C THR A 128 7.36 28.62 -5.95
N ARG A 129 6.77 27.81 -6.83
CA ARG A 129 5.77 26.78 -6.48
C ARG A 129 6.02 25.44 -7.20
N GLY A 130 7.29 25.11 -7.41
CA GLY A 130 7.70 23.85 -8.05
C GLY A 130 7.70 23.89 -9.58
N PRO A 131 8.07 22.77 -10.23
CA PRO A 131 8.51 21.52 -9.57
C PRO A 131 9.95 21.56 -9.03
N ASP A 132 10.83 22.43 -9.54
CA ASP A 132 12.27 22.37 -9.27
C ASP A 132 12.70 23.19 -8.05
N THR A 133 11.96 24.26 -7.75
CA THR A 133 12.24 25.18 -6.63
C THR A 133 10.97 25.59 -5.91
N PHE A 134 11.08 25.84 -4.61
CA PHE A 134 9.92 26.14 -3.76
C PHE A 134 10.19 27.26 -2.77
N ASP A 135 9.18 28.08 -2.47
CA ASP A 135 9.08 28.70 -1.15
C ASP A 135 8.23 27.84 -0.20
N CYS A 136 8.11 28.22 1.07
CA CYS A 136 7.41 27.41 2.07
C CYS A 136 5.93 27.16 1.71
N SER A 137 5.22 28.17 1.28
CA SER A 137 3.81 28.08 0.88
C SER A 137 3.62 27.47 -0.51
N GLY A 138 4.62 27.65 -1.38
CA GLY A 138 4.65 27.06 -2.71
C GLY A 138 4.79 25.56 -2.69
N LEU A 139 5.58 25.00 -1.76
CA LEU A 139 5.67 23.55 -1.55
C LEU A 139 4.30 22.99 -1.14
N VAL A 140 3.64 23.56 -0.14
CA VAL A 140 2.30 23.16 0.29
C VAL A 140 1.31 23.24 -0.86
N TYR A 141 1.28 24.37 -1.59
CA TYR A 141 0.44 24.53 -2.77
C TYR A 141 0.65 23.44 -3.81
N TYR A 142 1.90 23.14 -4.15
CA TYR A 142 2.25 22.17 -5.19
C TYR A 142 1.84 20.75 -4.81
N VAL A 143 2.16 20.35 -3.58
CA VAL A 143 1.83 19.04 -3.06
C VAL A 143 0.32 18.81 -3.07
N TYR A 144 -0.45 19.71 -2.48
CA TYR A 144 -1.91 19.55 -2.40
C TYR A 144 -2.60 19.62 -3.77
N LYS A 145 -2.07 20.43 -4.69
CA LYS A 145 -2.56 20.47 -6.08
C LYS A 145 -2.40 19.13 -6.79
N HIS A 146 -1.35 18.38 -6.51
CA HIS A 146 -1.15 17.03 -7.07
C HIS A 146 -2.30 16.09 -6.69
N PHE A 147 -2.82 16.20 -5.48
CA PHE A 147 -3.95 15.41 -4.98
C PHE A 147 -5.33 16.04 -5.30
N GLY A 148 -5.37 17.08 -6.13
CA GLY A 148 -6.63 17.73 -6.55
C GLY A 148 -7.22 18.72 -5.57
N TYR A 149 -6.51 19.05 -4.49
CA TYR A 149 -6.95 20.05 -3.51
C TYR A 149 -6.52 21.46 -3.89
N THR A 150 -7.43 22.42 -3.68
CA THR A 150 -7.12 23.84 -3.88
C THR A 150 -6.63 24.44 -2.58
N VAL A 151 -5.37 24.83 -2.56
CA VAL A 151 -4.73 25.53 -1.42
C VAL A 151 -4.18 26.86 -1.91
N GLU A 152 -4.37 27.91 -1.14
CA GLU A 152 -3.92 29.26 -1.51
C GLU A 152 -2.37 29.35 -1.61
N PRO A 153 -1.83 30.25 -2.44
CA PRO A 153 -0.39 30.30 -2.69
C PRO A 153 0.44 31.03 -1.63
N SER A 154 -0.15 31.52 -0.55
CA SER A 154 0.59 32.19 0.53
C SER A 154 0.21 31.61 1.89
N SER A 155 1.15 31.50 2.81
CA SER A 155 0.94 30.91 4.15
C SER A 155 -0.19 31.55 4.94
N ARG A 156 -0.34 32.89 4.87
CA ARG A 156 -1.44 33.60 5.53
C ARG A 156 -2.79 33.26 4.92
N ASN A 157 -2.87 33.21 3.60
CA ASN A 157 -4.11 32.86 2.92
C ASN A 157 -4.44 31.39 3.15
N GLN A 158 -3.44 30.47 3.15
CA GLN A 158 -3.62 29.09 3.51
C GLN A 158 -4.27 28.96 4.90
N TRP A 159 -3.75 29.70 5.89
CA TRP A 159 -4.36 29.70 7.22
C TRP A 159 -5.81 30.18 7.22
N SER A 160 -6.12 31.25 6.49
CA SER A 160 -7.45 31.84 6.48
C SER A 160 -8.51 31.06 5.71
N THR A 161 -8.10 30.32 4.68
CA THR A 161 -9.01 29.58 3.79
C THR A 161 -9.23 28.12 4.22
N LEU A 162 -8.23 27.50 4.86
CA LEU A 162 -8.37 26.15 5.39
C LEU A 162 -9.22 26.16 6.66
N SER A 163 -10.33 25.41 6.65
CA SER A 163 -11.36 25.49 7.68
C SER A 163 -11.04 24.68 8.94
N GLN A 164 -10.52 23.47 8.78
CA GLN A 164 -10.37 22.52 9.88
C GLN A 164 -9.09 22.79 10.68
N THR A 165 -9.24 23.33 11.89
CA THR A 165 -8.13 23.53 12.82
C THR A 165 -7.83 22.26 13.60
N VAL A 166 -6.54 21.88 13.68
CA VAL A 166 -6.06 20.68 14.35
C VAL A 166 -5.24 21.09 15.58
N LYS A 167 -5.46 20.41 16.71
CA LYS A 167 -4.61 20.57 17.90
C LYS A 167 -3.26 19.91 17.67
N LYS A 168 -2.20 20.44 18.28
CA LYS A 168 -0.85 19.86 18.14
C LYS A 168 -0.76 18.40 18.53
N ALA A 169 -1.55 17.96 19.51
CA ALA A 169 -1.59 16.56 19.97
C ALA A 169 -2.32 15.62 18.98
N ASP A 170 -3.12 16.18 18.08
CA ASP A 170 -3.97 15.44 17.14
C ASP A 170 -3.44 15.50 15.69
N LEU A 171 -2.16 15.92 15.53
CA LEU A 171 -1.51 16.01 14.23
C LEU A 171 -1.40 14.62 13.57
N LEU A 172 -1.82 14.56 12.31
CA LEU A 172 -1.67 13.40 11.43
C LEU A 172 -0.82 13.78 10.21
N PRO A 173 -0.10 12.83 9.60
CA PRO A 173 0.60 13.06 8.34
C PRO A 173 -0.31 13.78 7.33
N GLY A 174 0.25 14.74 6.59
CA GLY A 174 -0.51 15.60 5.69
C GLY A 174 -1.06 16.89 6.33
N ASP A 175 -1.12 17.03 7.64
CA ASP A 175 -1.57 18.30 8.24
C ASP A 175 -0.60 19.44 7.91
N VAL A 176 -1.15 20.63 7.67
CA VAL A 176 -0.38 21.86 7.36
C VAL A 176 -0.10 22.61 8.66
N VAL A 177 1.18 22.75 9.01
CA VAL A 177 1.64 23.39 10.26
C VAL A 177 2.13 24.81 9.97
N PHE A 178 1.68 25.76 10.76
CA PHE A 178 1.93 27.19 10.59
C PHE A 178 2.75 27.79 11.74
N PHE A 179 3.62 28.75 11.40
CA PHE A 179 4.49 29.43 12.34
C PHE A 179 4.29 30.95 12.24
N SER A 180 4.26 31.62 13.37
CA SER A 180 4.03 33.04 13.51
C SER A 180 5.09 33.71 14.39
N ASP A 181 5.56 34.89 14.00
CA ASP A 181 6.56 35.67 14.72
C ASP A 181 5.97 36.53 15.88
N ASN A 182 4.66 36.66 15.91
CA ASN A 182 3.96 37.50 16.90
C ASN A 182 2.80 36.82 17.61
N GLY A 183 2.65 35.50 17.41
CA GLY A 183 1.58 34.69 18.00
C GLY A 183 0.18 35.00 17.47
N LYS A 184 0.06 35.71 16.33
CA LYS A 184 -1.21 36.06 15.68
C LYS A 184 -1.21 35.57 14.23
N ALA A 185 -2.41 35.40 13.65
CA ALA A 185 -2.56 35.04 12.25
C ALA A 185 -1.88 36.04 11.29
N SER A 186 -1.85 37.32 11.66
CA SER A 186 -1.20 38.39 10.88
C SER A 186 0.33 38.22 10.80
N GLY A 187 0.93 37.55 11.77
CA GLY A 187 2.35 37.28 11.84
C GLY A 187 2.76 35.92 11.23
N ILE A 188 1.85 35.19 10.61
CA ILE A 188 2.22 33.93 9.93
C ILE A 188 3.19 34.25 8.79
N TYR A 189 4.37 33.65 8.88
CA TYR A 189 5.46 33.84 7.92
C TYR A 189 6.00 32.56 7.34
N HIS A 190 5.68 31.41 7.95
CA HIS A 190 6.21 30.11 7.52
C HIS A 190 5.19 28.98 7.68
N VAL A 191 5.35 27.94 6.87
CA VAL A 191 4.46 26.79 6.81
C VAL A 191 5.22 25.53 6.38
N GLY A 192 4.77 24.36 6.82
CA GLY A 192 5.26 23.04 6.41
C GLY A 192 4.17 21.99 6.47
N ILE A 193 4.46 20.80 5.95
CA ILE A 193 3.57 19.64 5.97
C ILE A 193 4.06 18.68 7.06
N TYR A 194 3.18 18.26 7.95
CA TYR A 194 3.48 17.27 8.97
C TYR A 194 3.63 15.88 8.34
N ILE A 195 4.68 15.16 8.70
CA ILE A 195 5.03 13.85 8.12
C ILE A 195 5.03 12.71 9.14
N GLY A 196 4.47 12.93 10.34
CA GLY A 196 4.55 11.98 11.44
C GLY A 196 5.80 12.22 12.32
N ASP A 197 5.93 11.45 13.40
CA ASP A 197 7.10 11.43 14.30
C ASP A 197 7.58 12.81 14.77
N ASN A 198 6.65 13.71 15.01
CA ASN A 198 6.91 15.11 15.41
C ASN A 198 7.76 15.90 14.39
N LYS A 199 7.70 15.54 13.09
CA LYS A 199 8.48 16.17 12.03
C LYS A 199 7.61 16.83 10.97
N ILE A 200 8.18 17.85 10.32
CA ILE A 200 7.61 18.49 9.14
C ILE A 200 8.59 18.43 7.97
N VAL A 201 8.07 18.41 6.75
CA VAL A 201 8.81 18.76 5.54
C VAL A 201 8.43 20.18 5.12
N HIS A 202 9.42 21.01 4.80
CA HIS A 202 9.20 22.41 4.46
C HIS A 202 10.36 23.00 3.65
N ALA A 203 10.07 23.96 2.79
CA ALA A 203 11.11 24.80 2.17
C ALA A 203 11.58 25.84 3.18
N ALA A 204 12.73 25.59 3.81
CA ALA A 204 13.16 26.31 4.99
C ALA A 204 13.69 27.73 4.69
N ASN A 205 14.68 27.85 3.85
CA ASN A 205 15.30 29.09 3.39
C ASN A 205 16.30 28.83 2.26
N SER A 206 16.84 29.89 1.66
CA SER A 206 17.77 29.81 0.53
C SER A 206 19.11 29.10 0.78
N ARG A 207 19.46 28.82 2.03
CA ARG A 207 20.68 28.05 2.38
C ARG A 207 20.43 26.55 2.52
N LYS A 208 19.21 26.18 2.90
CA LYS A 208 18.86 24.81 3.26
C LYS A 208 17.95 24.14 2.24
N GLY A 209 17.22 24.91 1.44
CA GLY A 209 16.23 24.35 0.52
C GLY A 209 15.06 23.69 1.25
N VAL A 210 14.54 22.64 0.65
CA VAL A 210 13.51 21.77 1.22
C VAL A 210 14.16 20.74 2.12
N ILE A 211 13.76 20.70 3.38
CA ILE A 211 14.31 19.80 4.40
C ILE A 211 13.20 19.24 5.29
N THR A 212 13.54 18.18 6.03
CA THR A 212 12.74 17.74 7.18
C THR A 212 13.28 18.36 8.47
N THR A 213 12.39 18.70 9.40
CA THR A 213 12.79 19.27 10.69
C THR A 213 11.86 18.77 11.80
N ASP A 214 12.45 18.48 12.95
CA ASP A 214 11.72 18.10 14.16
C ASP A 214 11.06 19.32 14.81
N LEU A 215 9.78 19.22 15.17
CA LEU A 215 9.01 20.27 15.82
C LEU A 215 9.43 20.53 17.28
N SER A 216 10.33 19.73 17.85
CA SER A 216 10.95 19.95 19.17
C SER A 216 12.12 20.94 19.14
N VAL A 217 12.62 21.31 17.97
CA VAL A 217 13.65 22.36 17.84
C VAL A 217 13.09 23.67 18.37
N ASN A 218 13.79 24.33 19.28
CA ASN A 218 13.33 25.51 20.01
C ASN A 218 12.70 26.58 19.12
N TYR A 219 13.31 26.85 17.97
CA TYR A 219 12.77 27.83 17.02
C TYR A 219 11.33 27.49 16.57
N TYR A 220 11.04 26.22 16.31
CA TYR A 220 9.68 25.80 15.88
C TYR A 220 8.73 25.65 17.06
N VAL A 221 9.23 25.33 18.26
CA VAL A 221 8.43 25.32 19.49
C VAL A 221 7.92 26.74 19.82
N GLU A 222 8.83 27.71 19.79
CA GLU A 222 8.53 29.14 20.16
C GLU A 222 7.60 29.81 19.15
N ASN A 223 7.70 29.44 17.88
CA ASN A 223 6.95 30.06 16.80
C ASN A 223 5.73 29.26 16.31
N TYR A 224 5.46 28.08 16.91
CA TYR A 224 4.30 27.29 16.54
C TYR A 224 3.00 28.06 16.75
N TYR A 225 2.24 28.26 15.67
CA TYR A 225 0.97 28.98 15.73
C TYR A 225 -0.23 28.02 15.74
N GLY A 226 -0.22 27.00 14.94
CA GLY A 226 -1.33 26.04 14.81
C GLY A 226 -1.19 25.16 13.58
N ALA A 227 -2.19 24.32 13.39
CA ALA A 227 -2.25 23.46 12.22
C ALA A 227 -3.65 23.41 11.60
N LYS A 228 -3.69 23.08 10.33
CA LYS A 228 -4.92 22.89 9.55
C LYS A 228 -4.88 21.55 8.81
N ARG A 229 -6.03 20.88 8.76
CA ARG A 229 -6.23 19.67 7.96
C ARG A 229 -6.94 20.02 6.66
N VAL A 230 -6.43 19.50 5.56
CA VAL A 230 -6.99 19.70 4.21
C VAL A 230 -7.79 18.47 3.78
N ILE A 231 -7.39 17.32 4.27
CA ILE A 231 -7.91 15.99 3.90
C ILE A 231 -8.75 15.48 5.06
N GLU A 232 -9.97 15.03 4.78
CA GLU A 232 -10.88 14.41 5.75
C GLU A 232 -10.65 12.90 5.86
#